data_d603b0670154af9b0bfe6cbb71ca35a0
#
_entry.id   d603b0670154af9b0bfe6cbb71ca35a0
#
_cell.length_a   1.000
_cell.length_b   1.000
_cell.length_c   1.000
_cell.angle_alpha   90.00
_cell.angle_beta   90.00
_cell.angle_gamma   90.00
#
_symmetry.space_group_name_H-M   'P 1'
#
loop_
_entity.id
_entity.type
_entity.pdbx_description
1 polymer ?
#
loop_
_entity_poly.entity_id
_entity_poly.type
_entity_poly.pdbx_seq_one_letter_code
_entity_poly.pdbx_strand_id
1 'polypeptide(L)'
;MHRWKASSDVFRAIADPTRRAILDRLRAGPANAGALARDFRTSRPAISKHLRVLREARLIVDRRVGRERLYTVDAVPLQRVAGWLEGYRSFWHSSLTRLKRNLEEK
;
A
#
# COMPACT_ATOMS: atom_id res chain seq x y z
N MET A 1 -0.05 -14.21 18.88
CA MET A 1 0.58 -12.90 19.02
C MET A 1 1.28 -12.44 17.78
N HIS A 2 2.10 -13.29 17.19
CA HIS A 2 2.83 -12.93 15.98
C HIS A 2 1.91 -12.65 14.80
N ARG A 3 0.76 -13.30 14.75
CA ARG A 3 -0.19 -13.18 13.64
C ARG A 3 -0.76 -11.76 13.54
N TRP A 4 -1.22 -11.22 14.66
CA TRP A 4 -1.79 -9.87 14.62
C TRP A 4 -0.71 -8.81 14.43
N LYS A 5 0.51 -9.06 14.91
CA LYS A 5 1.64 -8.15 14.69
C LYS A 5 2.00 -8.07 13.21
N ALA A 6 2.03 -9.20 12.52
CA ALA A 6 2.28 -9.23 11.09
C ALA A 6 1.20 -8.51 10.30
N SER A 7 -0.07 -8.67 10.69
CA SER A 7 -1.18 -7.92 10.09
C SER A 7 -1.04 -6.43 10.35
N SER A 8 -0.62 -6.08 11.56
CA SER A 8 -0.40 -4.69 11.96
C SER A 8 0.68 -4.02 11.11
N ASP A 9 1.73 -4.76 10.74
CA ASP A 9 2.80 -4.21 9.91
C ASP A 9 2.28 -3.78 8.53
N VAL A 10 1.42 -4.58 7.91
CA VAL A 10 0.82 -4.24 6.61
C VAL A 10 -0.08 -3.02 6.73
N PHE A 11 -0.98 -3.02 7.71
CA PHE A 11 -1.89 -1.89 7.92
C PHE A 11 -1.14 -0.62 8.27
N ARG A 12 -0.13 -0.73 9.10
CA ARG A 12 0.73 0.41 9.44
C ARG A 12 1.43 0.96 8.20
N ALA A 13 1.95 0.08 7.36
CA ALA A 13 2.68 0.51 6.16
C ALA A 13 1.79 1.30 5.21
N ILE A 14 0.54 0.89 5.03
CA ILE A 14 -0.38 1.58 4.11
C ILE A 14 -1.16 2.71 4.77
N ALA A 15 -0.95 2.95 6.05
CA ALA A 15 -1.63 4.05 6.75
C ALA A 15 -1.10 5.43 6.32
N ASP A 16 0.12 5.48 5.79
CA ASP A 16 0.74 6.73 5.37
C ASP A 16 0.45 6.99 3.88
N PRO A 17 -0.06 8.18 3.53
CA PRO A 17 -0.41 8.47 2.14
C PRO A 17 0.79 8.46 1.19
N THR A 18 1.97 8.88 1.67
CA THR A 18 3.18 8.84 0.83
C THR A 18 3.57 7.41 0.52
N ARG A 19 3.47 6.51 1.50
CA ARG A 19 3.79 5.09 1.28
C ARG A 19 2.80 4.45 0.30
N ARG A 20 1.52 4.79 0.38
CA ARG A 20 0.54 4.32 -0.62
C ARG A 20 0.90 4.81 -2.01
N ALA A 21 1.30 6.09 -2.12
CA ALA A 21 1.69 6.67 -3.40
C ALA A 21 2.95 6.00 -3.97
N ILE A 22 3.90 5.63 -3.11
CA ILE A 22 5.09 4.89 -3.52
C ILE A 22 4.69 3.51 -4.09
N LEU A 23 3.79 2.81 -3.41
CA LEU A 23 3.30 1.52 -3.92
C LEU A 23 2.63 1.69 -5.28
N ASP A 24 1.81 2.72 -5.45
CA ASP A 24 1.17 3.00 -6.73
C ASP A 24 2.20 3.29 -7.83
N ARG A 25 3.23 4.05 -7.49
CA ARG A 25 4.31 4.35 -8.45
C ARG A 25 5.05 3.08 -8.85
N LEU A 26 5.38 2.22 -7.89
CA LEU A 26 6.09 0.97 -8.15
C LEU A 26 5.23 -0.06 -8.89
N ARG A 27 3.92 0.04 -8.76
CA ARG A 27 3.00 -0.81 -9.54
C ARG A 27 3.15 -0.56 -11.04
N ALA A 28 3.54 0.66 -11.41
CA ALA A 28 3.78 1.00 -12.81
C ALA A 28 5.10 0.46 -13.34
N GLY A 29 6.04 0.15 -12.46
CA GLY A 29 7.33 -0.43 -12.83
C GLY A 29 8.38 -0.23 -11.75
N PRO A 30 9.47 -1.00 -11.80
CA PRO A 30 10.56 -0.89 -10.83
C PRO A 30 11.18 0.51 -10.81
N ALA A 31 11.69 0.90 -9.65
CA ALA A 31 12.41 2.17 -9.50
C ALA A 31 13.43 2.06 -8.38
N ASN A 32 14.50 2.87 -8.47
CA ASN A 32 15.45 2.99 -7.39
C ASN A 32 15.06 4.15 -6.46
N ALA A 33 15.72 4.23 -5.31
CA ALA A 33 15.40 5.25 -4.30
C ALA A 33 15.60 6.67 -4.82
N GLY A 34 16.62 6.88 -5.65
CA GLY A 34 16.88 8.20 -6.22
C GLY A 34 15.75 8.68 -7.13
N ALA A 35 15.25 7.79 -7.99
CA ALA A 35 14.13 8.11 -8.87
C ALA A 35 12.87 8.41 -8.04
N LEU A 36 12.61 7.63 -7.01
CA LEU A 36 11.47 7.86 -6.12
C LEU A 36 11.59 9.20 -5.40
N ALA A 37 12.79 9.54 -4.91
CA ALA A 37 12.99 10.81 -4.23
C ALA A 37 12.70 11.99 -5.15
N ARG A 38 13.11 11.90 -6.42
CA ARG A 38 12.82 12.93 -7.41
C ARG A 38 11.34 13.03 -7.71
N ASP A 39 10.69 11.88 -7.94
CA ASP A 39 9.27 11.83 -8.28
C ASP A 39 8.40 12.43 -7.16
N PHE A 40 8.77 12.18 -5.92
CA PHE A 40 8.02 12.65 -4.76
C PHE A 40 8.53 13.96 -4.18
N ARG A 41 9.55 14.56 -4.82
CA ARG A 41 10.13 15.84 -4.39
C ARG A 41 10.52 15.82 -2.93
N THR A 42 11.22 14.78 -2.52
CA THR A 42 11.63 14.59 -1.14
C THR A 42 13.09 14.15 -1.09
N SER A 43 13.67 14.11 0.10
CA SER A 43 15.05 13.69 0.28
C SER A 43 15.19 12.17 0.18
N ARG A 44 16.39 11.70 -0.16
CA ARG A 44 16.67 10.28 -0.17
C ARG A 44 16.52 9.65 1.21
N PRO A 45 16.97 10.29 2.32
CA PRO A 45 16.73 9.72 3.65
C PRO A 45 15.25 9.53 3.96
N ALA A 46 14.39 10.47 3.58
CA ALA A 46 12.95 10.34 3.79
C ALA A 46 12.37 9.17 3.00
N ILE A 47 12.72 9.06 1.73
CA ILE A 47 12.31 7.93 0.89
C ILE A 47 12.82 6.61 1.48
N SER A 48 14.07 6.57 1.92
CA SER A 48 14.65 5.35 2.49
C SER A 48 13.89 4.87 3.72
N LYS A 49 13.40 5.80 4.55
CA LYS A 49 12.56 5.43 5.71
C LYS A 49 11.25 4.80 5.26
N HIS A 50 10.59 5.39 4.28
CA HIS A 50 9.35 4.83 3.75
C HIS A 50 9.58 3.45 3.12
N LEU A 51 10.65 3.30 2.36
CA LEU A 51 10.99 2.02 1.73
C LEU A 51 11.29 0.94 2.77
N ARG A 52 11.94 1.32 3.88
CA ARG A 52 12.20 0.37 4.96
C ARG A 52 10.90 -0.16 5.56
N VAL A 53 9.94 0.72 5.87
CA VAL A 53 8.65 0.32 6.42
C VAL A 53 7.92 -0.61 5.46
N LEU A 54 7.88 -0.26 4.18
CA LEU A 54 7.23 -1.07 3.15
C LEU A 54 7.91 -2.44 3.00
N ARG A 55 9.24 -2.48 3.06
CA ARG A 55 10.01 -3.72 2.95
C ARG A 55 9.79 -4.63 4.16
N GLU A 56 9.77 -4.04 5.36
CA GLU A 56 9.49 -4.81 6.58
C GLU A 56 8.09 -5.41 6.57
N ALA A 57 7.15 -4.75 5.95
CA ALA A 57 5.79 -5.26 5.76
C ALA A 57 5.69 -6.23 4.58
N ARG A 58 6.79 -6.45 3.86
CA ARG A 58 6.88 -7.34 2.71
C ARG A 58 6.00 -6.90 1.53
N LEU A 59 5.71 -5.61 1.47
CA LEU A 59 4.94 -5.02 0.36
C LEU A 59 5.81 -4.68 -0.83
N ILE A 60 7.11 -4.57 -0.61
CA ILE A 60 8.08 -4.38 -1.68
C ILE A 60 9.26 -5.32 -1.46
N VAL A 61 9.89 -5.68 -2.55
CA VAL A 61 11.15 -6.40 -2.55
C VAL A 61 12.14 -5.60 -3.37
N ASP A 62 13.42 -5.77 -3.06
CA ASP A 62 14.47 -5.09 -3.78
C ASP A 62 15.45 -6.11 -4.34
N ARG A 63 16.03 -5.77 -5.49
CA ARG A 63 17.05 -6.59 -6.07
C ARG A 63 18.10 -5.71 -6.72
N ARG A 64 19.32 -6.20 -6.70
CA ARG A 64 20.43 -5.48 -7.29
C ARG A 64 20.51 -5.79 -8.79
N VAL A 65 20.54 -4.73 -9.59
CA VAL A 65 20.73 -4.83 -11.04
C VAL A 65 21.87 -3.88 -11.39
N GLY A 66 23.05 -4.45 -11.65
CA GLY A 66 24.25 -3.64 -11.81
C GLY A 66 24.61 -2.91 -10.53
N ARG A 67 24.69 -1.58 -10.59
CA ARG A 67 24.97 -0.74 -9.43
C ARG A 67 23.72 -0.21 -8.76
N GLU A 68 22.56 -0.52 -9.31
CA GLU A 68 21.30 -0.02 -8.81
C GLU A 68 20.60 -1.06 -7.96
N ARG A 69 19.84 -0.57 -6.99
CA ARG A 69 18.89 -1.38 -6.23
C ARG A 69 17.50 -0.99 -6.68
N LEU A 70 16.81 -1.93 -7.33
CA LEU A 70 15.48 -1.69 -7.84
C LEU A 70 14.44 -2.28 -6.91
N TYR A 71 13.41 -1.50 -6.63
CA TYR A 71 12.28 -1.89 -5.79
C TYR A 71 11.10 -2.24 -6.67
N THR A 72 10.41 -3.31 -6.30
CA THR A 72 9.19 -3.77 -6.98
C THR A 72 8.12 -4.08 -5.94
N VAL A 73 6.86 -3.97 -6.33
CA VAL A 73 5.73 -4.28 -5.44
C VAL A 73 5.54 -5.79 -5.33
N ASP A 74 5.28 -6.24 -4.11
CA ASP A 74 4.70 -7.55 -3.86
C ASP A 74 3.34 -7.33 -3.23
N ALA A 75 2.27 -7.59 -3.98
CA ALA A 75 0.92 -7.30 -3.54
C ALA A 75 0.33 -8.40 -2.64
N VAL A 76 1.03 -9.53 -2.49
CA VAL A 76 0.49 -10.65 -1.69
C VAL A 76 0.09 -10.24 -0.28
N PRO A 77 0.91 -9.49 0.48
CA PRO A 77 0.49 -9.09 1.83
C PRO A 77 -0.75 -8.22 1.87
N LEU A 78 -1.11 -7.55 0.77
CA LEU A 78 -2.33 -6.76 0.71
C LEU A 78 -3.60 -7.62 0.76
N GLN A 79 -3.48 -8.93 0.59
CA GLN A 79 -4.60 -9.85 0.75
C GLN A 79 -5.19 -9.79 2.17
N ARG A 80 -4.38 -9.46 3.17
CA ARG A 80 -4.86 -9.28 4.55
C ARG A 80 -5.77 -8.07 4.66
N VAL A 81 -5.42 -7.00 3.96
CA VAL A 81 -6.24 -5.79 3.91
C VAL A 81 -7.54 -6.08 3.19
N ALA A 82 -7.48 -6.77 2.05
CA ALA A 82 -8.66 -7.17 1.29
C ALA A 82 -9.58 -8.05 2.13
N GLY A 83 -9.01 -9.00 2.89
CA GLY A 83 -9.77 -9.88 3.76
C GLY A 83 -10.50 -9.12 4.87
N TRP A 84 -9.83 -8.13 5.46
CA TRP A 84 -10.44 -7.28 6.47
C TRP A 84 -11.59 -6.46 5.86
N LEU A 85 -11.37 -5.88 4.69
CA LEU A 85 -12.37 -5.10 3.98
C LEU A 85 -13.58 -5.94 3.59
N GLU A 86 -13.37 -7.21 3.28
CA GLU A 86 -14.47 -8.13 2.91
C GLU A 86 -15.53 -8.22 4.00
N GLY A 87 -15.10 -8.12 5.27
CA GLY A 87 -16.04 -8.10 6.40
C GLY A 87 -16.99 -6.91 6.40
N TYR A 88 -16.67 -5.85 5.70
CA TYR A 88 -17.47 -4.64 5.61
C TYR A 88 -18.26 -4.52 4.31
N ARG A 89 -18.04 -5.43 3.39
CA ARG A 89 -18.63 -5.35 2.05
C ARG A 89 -20.15 -5.33 2.09
N SER A 90 -20.75 -6.16 2.92
CA SER A 90 -22.21 -6.22 3.06
C SER A 90 -22.77 -4.91 3.61
N PHE A 91 -22.03 -4.26 4.52
CA PHE A 91 -22.44 -2.96 5.06
C PHE A 91 -22.50 -1.90 3.96
N TRP A 92 -21.48 -1.84 3.13
CA TRP A 92 -21.45 -0.88 2.03
C TRP A 92 -22.58 -1.13 1.04
N HIS A 93 -22.75 -2.38 0.68
CA HIS A 93 -23.81 -2.76 -0.27
C HIS A 93 -25.18 -2.37 0.26
N SER A 94 -25.48 -2.71 1.50
CA SER A 94 -26.75 -2.35 2.14
C SER A 94 -26.95 -0.84 2.21
N SER A 95 -25.91 -0.10 2.58
CA SER A 95 -25.96 1.35 2.68
C SER A 95 -26.22 2.01 1.33
N LEU A 96 -25.55 1.55 0.30
CA LEU A 96 -25.72 2.07 -1.06
C LEU A 96 -27.10 1.73 -1.61
N THR A 97 -27.58 0.53 -1.35
CA THR A 97 -28.92 0.12 -1.77
C THR A 97 -30.00 0.99 -1.11
N ARG A 98 -29.83 1.26 0.19
CA ARG A 98 -30.75 2.11 0.95
C ARG A 98 -30.75 3.54 0.41
N LEU A 99 -29.57 4.08 0.14
CA LEU A 99 -29.44 5.42 -0.41
C LEU A 99 -30.10 5.51 -1.78
N LYS A 100 -29.87 4.53 -2.64
CA LYS A 100 -30.49 4.47 -3.97
C LYS A 100 -31.99 4.44 -3.87
N ARG A 101 -32.53 3.61 -2.96
CA ARG A 101 -34.00 3.51 -2.75
C ARG A 101 -34.56 4.84 -2.30
N ASN A 102 -33.93 5.51 -1.36
CA ASN A 102 -34.39 6.81 -0.87
C ASN A 102 -34.44 7.85 -1.99
N LEU A 103 -33.46 7.84 -2.88
CA LEU A 103 -33.41 8.77 -4.00
C LEU A 103 -34.50 8.46 -5.03
N GLU A 104 -34.80 7.17 -5.23
CA GLU A 104 -35.82 6.76 -6.19
C GLU A 104 -37.25 7.05 -5.71
N GLU A 105 -37.45 7.11 -4.41
CA GLU A 105 -38.77 7.38 -3.81
C GLU A 105 -39.15 8.86 -3.85
N LYS A 106 -38.23 9.71 -4.24
CA LYS A 106 -38.50 11.14 -4.40
C LYS A 106 -38.84 11.46 -5.83
#